data_16f7e059fe98fb7df305941ce350c17d
#
_entry.id   16f7e059fe98fb7df305941ce350c17d
#
_cell.length_a   1.000
_cell.length_b   1.000
_cell.length_c   1.000
_cell.angle_alpha   90.00
_cell.angle_beta   90.00
_cell.angle_gamma   90.00
#
_symmetry.space_group_name_H-M   'P 1'
#
loop_
_entity.id
_entity.type
_entity.pdbx_description
1 polymer ?
#
loop_
_entity_poly.entity_id
_entity_poly.type
_entity_poly.pdbx_seq_one_letter_code
_entity_poly.pdbx_strand_id
1 'polypeptide(L)'
;MKFVCPVSGLLLLALNALAGDVHGHALITKRLTKKALSPIVYNLRGTAAPAAPHDAGPVNEFDRMVVILEPTKDQEKLAPKSPVTETLNQQGARFEPDLIVVPVGSTVQFPNSDPIFHNVFSLSKAQAFDLGYYPQGQSRSVKFNNPGVVQVYCHIHANMYAAIVVTASPWFQKPSADGSFSFSNVPAGRYRLTAWHKIAGFHKVDIEVPESGVASVTIRVPVDTEQ
;
A
#
# COMPACT_ATOMS: atom_id res chain seq x y z
N MET A 1 -67.28 -20.41 0.72
CA MET A 1 -66.28 -20.17 -0.32
C MET A 1 -64.98 -19.78 0.36
N LYS A 2 -63.99 -20.68 0.38
CA LYS A 2 -62.65 -20.43 0.97
C LYS A 2 -61.72 -20.09 -0.18
N PHE A 3 -61.23 -18.87 -0.23
CA PHE A 3 -60.19 -18.43 -1.18
C PHE A 3 -58.84 -18.90 -0.67
N VAL A 4 -58.20 -19.80 -1.43
CA VAL A 4 -56.81 -20.20 -1.23
C VAL A 4 -55.97 -19.30 -2.10
N CYS A 5 -55.14 -18.47 -1.45
CA CYS A 5 -54.20 -17.60 -2.13
C CYS A 5 -52.92 -18.40 -2.42
N PRO A 6 -52.42 -18.49 -3.66
CA PRO A 6 -51.15 -19.18 -3.91
C PRO A 6 -50.01 -18.29 -3.49
N VAL A 7 -49.21 -18.78 -2.56
CA VAL A 7 -47.89 -18.19 -2.21
C VAL A 7 -46.90 -18.56 -3.31
N SER A 8 -46.65 -17.64 -4.23
CA SER A 8 -45.56 -17.77 -5.22
C SER A 8 -44.21 -17.59 -4.50
N GLY A 9 -43.57 -18.68 -4.19
CA GLY A 9 -42.19 -18.67 -3.71
C GLY A 9 -41.23 -18.22 -4.82
N LEU A 10 -40.66 -17.02 -4.66
CA LEU A 10 -39.61 -16.54 -5.52
C LEU A 10 -38.31 -17.30 -5.19
N LEU A 11 -37.95 -18.27 -6.04
CA LEU A 11 -36.71 -19.02 -5.93
C LEU A 11 -35.56 -18.11 -6.38
N LEU A 12 -34.88 -17.46 -5.42
CA LEU A 12 -33.63 -16.72 -5.65
C LEU A 12 -32.54 -17.75 -6.01
N LEU A 13 -32.32 -17.97 -7.30
CA LEU A 13 -31.11 -18.63 -7.79
C LEU A 13 -29.92 -17.75 -7.46
N ALA A 14 -29.17 -18.13 -6.42
CA ALA A 14 -27.85 -17.55 -6.18
C ALA A 14 -26.95 -17.96 -7.37
N LEU A 15 -26.67 -17.04 -8.29
CA LEU A 15 -25.57 -17.21 -9.24
C LEU A 15 -24.29 -17.32 -8.41
N ASN A 16 -23.76 -18.51 -8.26
CA ASN A 16 -22.40 -18.68 -7.79
C ASN A 16 -21.49 -18.06 -8.85
N ALA A 17 -20.93 -16.89 -8.58
CA ALA A 17 -19.89 -16.33 -9.43
C ALA A 17 -18.72 -17.31 -9.43
N LEU A 18 -18.32 -17.76 -10.62
CA LEU A 18 -17.14 -18.59 -10.80
C LEU A 18 -15.93 -17.79 -10.35
N ALA A 19 -15.16 -18.33 -9.41
CA ALA A 19 -14.03 -17.66 -8.81
C ALA A 19 -12.86 -18.61 -8.64
N GLY A 20 -11.66 -18.11 -8.88
CA GLY A 20 -10.41 -18.79 -8.62
C GLY A 20 -9.57 -18.06 -7.56
N ASP A 21 -8.45 -18.64 -7.24
CA ASP A 21 -7.45 -18.03 -6.38
C ASP A 21 -6.26 -17.57 -7.24
N VAL A 22 -5.55 -16.54 -6.76
CA VAL A 22 -4.29 -16.08 -7.35
C VAL A 22 -3.19 -16.30 -6.32
N HIS A 23 -2.20 -17.14 -6.67
CA HIS A 23 -0.99 -17.31 -5.90
C HIS A 23 0.18 -16.72 -6.66
N GLY A 24 0.93 -15.84 -6.02
CA GLY A 24 2.00 -15.14 -6.67
C GLY A 24 3.27 -15.07 -5.85
N HIS A 25 4.35 -14.78 -6.56
CA HIS A 25 5.66 -14.55 -5.97
C HIS A 25 6.30 -13.31 -6.61
N ALA A 26 6.68 -12.36 -5.78
CA ALA A 26 7.47 -11.22 -6.19
C ALA A 26 8.96 -11.59 -6.11
N LEU A 27 9.70 -11.33 -7.19
CA LEU A 27 11.15 -11.56 -7.23
C LEU A 27 11.87 -10.22 -7.27
N ILE A 28 12.75 -9.99 -6.31
CA ILE A 28 13.67 -8.86 -6.31
C ILE A 28 14.98 -9.32 -6.95
N THR A 29 15.23 -8.90 -8.20
CA THR A 29 16.38 -9.36 -9.00
C THR A 29 17.68 -8.67 -8.61
N LYS A 30 17.62 -7.51 -7.94
CA LYS A 30 18.78 -6.79 -7.42
C LYS A 30 18.41 -5.95 -6.21
N ARG A 31 19.39 -5.67 -5.35
CA ARG A 31 19.17 -4.82 -4.18
C ARG A 31 18.75 -3.42 -4.62
N LEU A 32 17.56 -3.00 -4.20
CA LEU A 32 16.96 -1.71 -4.55
C LEU A 32 17.31 -0.62 -3.55
N THR A 33 17.35 -0.96 -2.27
CA THR A 33 17.71 -0.01 -1.21
C THR A 33 19.21 0.04 -1.05
N LYS A 34 19.81 1.19 -1.35
CA LYS A 34 21.23 1.43 -1.08
C LYS A 34 21.45 1.43 0.44
N LYS A 35 22.55 0.83 0.92
CA LYS A 35 22.99 1.00 2.30
C LYS A 35 23.14 2.50 2.55
N ALA A 36 22.48 3.01 3.61
CA ALA A 36 22.66 4.40 3.98
C ALA A 36 24.13 4.66 4.24
N LEU A 37 24.72 5.56 3.47
CA LEU A 37 26.05 6.06 3.79
C LEU A 37 25.90 6.87 5.07
N SER A 38 26.73 6.62 6.06
CA SER A 38 26.80 7.47 7.25
C SER A 38 26.98 8.91 6.76
N PRO A 39 26.12 9.87 7.17
CA PRO A 39 26.30 11.25 6.78
C PRO A 39 27.68 11.69 7.28
N ILE A 40 28.48 12.30 6.39
CA ILE A 40 29.70 12.98 6.80
C ILE A 40 29.25 14.06 7.76
N VAL A 41 29.55 13.86 9.04
CA VAL A 41 29.20 14.84 10.09
C VAL A 41 30.09 16.04 9.90
N TYR A 42 29.58 17.07 9.24
CA TYR A 42 30.16 18.42 9.37
C TYR A 42 29.86 18.91 10.79
N ASN A 43 30.83 18.85 11.66
CA ASN A 43 30.77 19.49 12.97
C ASN A 43 30.72 21.00 12.80
N LEU A 44 29.53 21.52 12.51
CA LEU A 44 29.25 22.96 12.66
C LEU A 44 29.12 23.22 14.16
N ARG A 45 29.98 24.05 14.71
CA ARG A 45 29.98 24.44 16.12
C ARG A 45 28.56 24.84 16.56
N GLY A 46 27.98 24.06 17.49
CA GLY A 46 26.76 24.44 18.21
C GLY A 46 25.47 23.75 17.76
N THR A 47 25.48 22.77 16.89
CA THR A 47 24.29 21.98 16.58
C THR A 47 24.27 20.69 17.40
N ALA A 48 23.09 20.33 17.93
CA ALA A 48 22.87 19.02 18.55
C ALA A 48 23.38 17.90 17.63
N ALA A 49 24.08 16.92 18.21
CA ALA A 49 24.59 15.78 17.45
C ALA A 49 23.43 15.16 16.63
N PRO A 50 23.64 14.91 15.32
CA PRO A 50 22.65 14.16 14.56
C PRO A 50 22.38 12.86 15.27
N ALA A 51 21.11 12.45 15.36
CA ALA A 51 20.78 11.15 15.87
C ALA A 51 21.67 10.10 15.18
N ALA A 52 22.31 9.23 15.98
CA ALA A 52 23.20 8.20 15.47
C ALA A 52 22.53 7.49 14.29
N PRO A 53 23.26 7.17 13.20
CA PRO A 53 22.69 6.36 12.15
C PRO A 53 22.22 5.06 12.81
N HIS A 54 20.91 4.88 12.93
CA HIS A 54 20.40 3.58 13.29
C HIS A 54 20.88 2.63 12.18
N ASP A 55 21.72 1.70 12.56
CA ASP A 55 22.08 0.55 11.74
C ASP A 55 20.77 -0.21 11.53
N ALA A 56 20.00 0.25 10.54
CA ALA A 56 18.84 -0.48 10.09
C ALA A 56 19.39 -1.80 9.56
N GLY A 57 19.18 -2.88 10.28
CA GLY A 57 19.55 -4.22 9.88
C GLY A 57 19.20 -4.50 8.41
N PRO A 58 19.46 -5.66 7.87
CA PRO A 58 19.18 -5.94 6.46
C PRO A 58 17.73 -5.61 6.15
N VAL A 59 17.53 -4.61 5.28
CA VAL A 59 16.20 -4.19 4.83
C VAL A 59 15.61 -5.33 4.01
N ASN A 60 14.46 -5.84 4.43
CA ASN A 60 13.66 -6.69 3.57
C ASN A 60 12.94 -5.79 2.55
N GLU A 61 13.29 -5.94 1.28
CA GLU A 61 12.71 -5.12 0.20
C GLU A 61 11.20 -5.36 0.04
N PHE A 62 10.69 -6.52 0.44
CA PHE A 62 9.25 -6.83 0.39
C PHE A 62 8.43 -6.00 1.39
N ASP A 63 9.01 -5.54 2.50
CA ASP A 63 8.34 -4.62 3.43
C ASP A 63 8.03 -3.26 2.78
N ARG A 64 8.74 -2.95 1.68
CA ARG A 64 8.63 -1.71 0.90
C ARG A 64 7.82 -1.87 -0.39
N MET A 65 7.08 -2.96 -0.50
CA MET A 65 6.28 -3.32 -1.67
C MET A 65 4.82 -3.51 -1.31
N VAL A 66 3.95 -3.19 -2.27
CA VAL A 66 2.52 -3.52 -2.25
C VAL A 66 2.19 -4.22 -3.56
N VAL A 67 1.42 -5.28 -3.51
CA VAL A 67 0.81 -5.92 -4.69
C VAL A 67 -0.68 -5.65 -4.70
N ILE A 68 -1.21 -5.32 -5.88
CA ILE A 68 -2.60 -4.98 -6.11
C ILE A 68 -3.07 -5.72 -7.36
N LEU A 69 -4.21 -6.39 -7.29
CA LEU A 69 -4.83 -7.04 -8.43
C LEU A 69 -6.05 -6.23 -8.86
N GLU A 70 -6.04 -5.71 -10.07
CA GLU A 70 -7.10 -4.86 -10.62
C GLU A 70 -7.74 -5.51 -11.85
N PRO A 71 -9.08 -5.49 -11.99
CA PRO A 71 -9.72 -5.95 -13.21
C PRO A 71 -9.28 -5.08 -14.40
N THR A 72 -9.16 -5.68 -15.58
CA THR A 72 -8.93 -4.91 -16.80
C THR A 72 -10.18 -4.12 -17.19
N LYS A 73 -10.07 -3.18 -18.14
CA LYS A 73 -11.16 -2.27 -18.52
C LYS A 73 -12.45 -2.97 -18.99
N ASP A 74 -12.31 -4.20 -19.46
CA ASP A 74 -13.41 -4.98 -20.02
C ASP A 74 -14.22 -5.75 -18.96
N GLN A 75 -13.86 -5.60 -17.69
CA GLN A 75 -14.52 -6.26 -16.58
C GLN A 75 -15.24 -5.27 -15.67
N GLU A 76 -16.30 -5.76 -15.01
CA GLU A 76 -17.03 -4.98 -14.02
C GLU A 76 -16.11 -4.56 -12.87
N LYS A 77 -16.21 -3.29 -12.49
CA LYS A 77 -15.48 -2.77 -11.33
C LYS A 77 -16.10 -3.35 -10.08
N LEU A 78 -15.30 -4.08 -9.33
CA LEU A 78 -15.71 -4.62 -8.05
C LEU A 78 -15.65 -3.54 -6.97
N ALA A 79 -16.54 -3.68 -5.99
CA ALA A 79 -16.56 -2.78 -4.85
C ALA A 79 -15.23 -2.87 -4.08
N PRO A 80 -14.63 -1.73 -3.70
CA PRO A 80 -13.43 -1.73 -2.88
C PRO A 80 -13.73 -2.34 -1.50
N LYS A 81 -12.69 -2.74 -0.77
CA LYS A 81 -12.83 -3.05 0.66
C LYS A 81 -13.38 -1.83 1.40
N SER A 82 -14.06 -2.09 2.51
CA SER A 82 -14.53 -1.02 3.39
C SER A 82 -13.38 -0.13 3.85
N PRO A 83 -13.61 1.19 3.94
CA PRO A 83 -12.63 2.12 4.48
C PRO A 83 -12.19 1.74 5.89
N VAL A 84 -10.93 1.97 6.21
CA VAL A 84 -10.33 1.71 7.52
C VAL A 84 -9.71 2.97 8.09
N THR A 85 -9.37 2.94 9.38
CA THR A 85 -8.49 3.94 9.99
C THR A 85 -7.16 3.30 10.28
N GLU A 86 -6.09 3.87 9.71
CA GLU A 86 -4.71 3.42 9.88
C GLU A 86 -3.89 4.50 10.58
N THR A 87 -2.76 4.11 11.13
CA THR A 87 -1.84 5.01 11.83
C THR A 87 -0.48 5.00 11.16
N LEU A 88 0.09 6.19 11.00
CA LEU A 88 1.44 6.43 10.51
C LEU A 88 2.13 7.35 11.52
N ASN A 89 2.76 6.71 12.53
CA ASN A 89 3.34 7.41 13.67
C ASN A 89 4.63 8.15 13.30
N GLN A 90 4.93 9.20 14.02
CA GLN A 90 6.18 9.95 13.94
C GLN A 90 7.01 9.63 15.18
N GLN A 91 8.07 8.84 15.01
CA GLN A 91 8.94 8.39 16.10
C GLN A 91 10.38 8.25 15.63
N GLY A 92 11.33 8.78 16.39
CA GLY A 92 12.75 8.76 16.05
C GLY A 92 13.07 9.53 14.77
N ALA A 93 12.38 10.64 14.50
CA ALA A 93 12.43 11.42 13.26
C ALA A 93 12.17 10.55 12.01
N ARG A 94 11.18 9.64 12.09
CA ARG A 94 10.72 8.75 11.03
C ARG A 94 9.21 8.60 11.05
N PHE A 95 8.65 8.15 9.94
CA PHE A 95 7.30 7.61 9.90
C PHE A 95 7.34 6.11 10.09
N GLU A 96 6.51 5.58 11.00
CA GLU A 96 6.40 4.16 11.30
C GLU A 96 4.94 3.69 11.30
N PRO A 97 4.59 2.72 10.43
CA PRO A 97 5.41 2.15 9.35
C PRO A 97 5.69 3.17 8.24
N ASP A 98 6.72 2.94 7.41
CA ASP A 98 7.09 3.84 6.31
C ASP A 98 6.37 3.53 4.99
N LEU A 99 5.50 2.51 4.98
CA LEU A 99 4.61 2.13 3.89
C LEU A 99 3.34 1.50 4.45
N ILE A 100 2.18 2.05 4.06
CA ILE A 100 0.86 1.45 4.27
C ILE A 100 0.08 1.37 2.96
N VAL A 101 -0.89 0.46 2.91
CA VAL A 101 -1.87 0.37 1.82
C VAL A 101 -3.27 0.39 2.41
N VAL A 102 -4.13 1.24 1.85
CA VAL A 102 -5.49 1.46 2.36
C VAL A 102 -6.52 1.49 1.24
N PRO A 103 -7.75 1.06 1.48
CA PRO A 103 -8.86 1.27 0.56
C PRO A 103 -9.17 2.76 0.39
N VAL A 104 -9.75 3.14 -0.76
CA VAL A 104 -10.35 4.47 -0.97
C VAL A 104 -11.35 4.78 0.15
N GLY A 105 -11.37 6.04 0.61
CA GLY A 105 -12.23 6.51 1.69
C GLY A 105 -11.68 6.31 3.10
N SER A 106 -10.53 5.63 3.24
CA SER A 106 -9.85 5.42 4.52
C SER A 106 -9.28 6.71 5.10
N THR A 107 -9.10 6.71 6.42
CA THR A 107 -8.46 7.79 7.17
C THR A 107 -7.12 7.33 7.69
N VAL A 108 -6.09 8.16 7.57
CA VAL A 108 -4.79 7.92 8.21
C VAL A 108 -4.56 8.97 9.28
N GLN A 109 -4.22 8.50 10.47
CA GLN A 109 -3.83 9.31 11.62
C GLN A 109 -2.32 9.43 11.68
N PHE A 110 -1.83 10.62 12.04
CA PHE A 110 -0.42 10.96 12.11
C PHE A 110 -0.09 11.44 13.53
N PRO A 111 -0.01 10.55 14.55
CA PRO A 111 0.42 10.96 15.88
C PRO A 111 1.90 11.34 15.88
N ASN A 112 2.29 12.27 16.76
CA ASN A 112 3.67 12.61 17.02
C ASN A 112 4.07 12.07 18.40
N SER A 113 4.91 11.04 18.41
CA SER A 113 5.47 10.43 19.62
C SER A 113 6.84 10.99 20.00
N ASP A 114 7.47 11.81 19.15
CA ASP A 114 8.77 12.42 19.41
C ASP A 114 8.67 13.65 20.30
N PRO A 115 9.69 13.93 21.13
CA PRO A 115 9.74 15.13 21.99
C PRO A 115 10.05 16.42 21.22
N ILE A 116 9.92 16.42 19.90
CA ILE A 116 10.18 17.54 19.00
C ILE A 116 8.97 17.78 18.08
N PHE A 117 8.89 18.97 17.50
CA PHE A 117 7.89 19.29 16.51
C PHE A 117 8.15 18.54 15.21
N HIS A 118 7.08 18.05 14.59
CA HIS A 118 7.08 17.54 13.23
C HIS A 118 5.99 18.22 12.39
N ASN A 119 6.13 18.10 11.08
CA ASN A 119 5.13 18.47 10.09
C ASN A 119 4.84 17.23 9.23
N VAL A 120 3.63 17.13 8.72
CA VAL A 120 3.25 16.08 7.78
C VAL A 120 2.62 16.72 6.55
N PHE A 121 3.23 16.53 5.39
CA PHE A 121 2.71 17.06 4.14
C PHE A 121 2.90 16.13 2.96
N SER A 122 2.12 16.36 1.91
CA SER A 122 2.21 15.68 0.62
C SER A 122 1.94 16.65 -0.52
N LEU A 123 2.70 16.52 -1.62
CA LEU A 123 2.47 17.19 -2.89
C LEU A 123 2.00 16.22 -3.98
N SER A 124 1.61 14.99 -3.60
CA SER A 124 1.20 13.96 -4.55
C SER A 124 -0.09 14.33 -5.26
N LYS A 125 -0.17 14.05 -6.56
CA LYS A 125 -1.37 14.32 -7.38
C LYS A 125 -2.64 13.64 -6.84
N ALA A 126 -2.50 12.43 -6.27
CA ALA A 126 -3.62 11.69 -5.69
C ALA A 126 -4.22 12.40 -4.47
N GLN A 127 -3.37 13.01 -3.63
CA GLN A 127 -3.78 13.77 -2.45
C GLN A 127 -2.66 14.71 -2.02
N ALA A 128 -2.86 16.01 -2.21
CA ALA A 128 -1.99 17.05 -1.64
C ALA A 128 -2.57 17.55 -0.32
N PHE A 129 -1.73 17.74 0.67
CA PHE A 129 -2.10 18.31 1.98
C PHE A 129 -0.87 18.82 2.73
N ASP A 130 -1.09 19.69 3.70
CA ASP A 130 -0.12 20.12 4.69
C ASP A 130 -0.83 20.25 6.05
N LEU A 131 -0.39 19.46 7.01
CA LEU A 131 -0.97 19.45 8.35
C LEU A 131 -0.35 20.49 9.28
N GLY A 132 0.67 21.25 8.82
CA GLY A 132 1.43 22.17 9.64
C GLY A 132 2.23 21.47 10.73
N TYR A 133 2.89 22.26 11.60
CA TYR A 133 3.70 21.73 12.69
C TYR A 133 2.87 21.44 13.92
N TYR A 134 3.20 20.35 14.63
CA TYR A 134 2.57 20.00 15.91
C TYR A 134 3.55 19.26 16.83
N PRO A 135 3.41 19.46 18.16
CA PRO A 135 4.31 18.89 19.18
C PRO A 135 3.96 17.45 19.51
N GLN A 136 4.77 16.85 20.37
CA GLN A 136 4.54 15.53 20.96
C GLN A 136 3.13 15.41 21.55
N GLY A 137 2.55 14.22 21.44
CA GLY A 137 1.23 13.85 21.97
C GLY A 137 0.05 14.36 21.16
N GLN A 138 0.26 15.18 20.14
CA GLN A 138 -0.80 15.56 19.20
C GLN A 138 -0.87 14.61 18.01
N SER A 139 -2.06 14.49 17.44
CA SER A 139 -2.32 13.72 16.22
C SER A 139 -3.19 14.54 15.27
N ARG A 140 -2.92 14.43 13.98
CA ARG A 140 -3.76 14.96 12.91
C ARG A 140 -4.10 13.85 11.94
N SER A 141 -5.14 14.04 11.12
CA SER A 141 -5.62 13.00 10.22
C SER A 141 -5.98 13.52 8.85
N VAL A 142 -5.90 12.64 7.85
CA VAL A 142 -6.32 12.91 6.46
C VAL A 142 -7.16 11.75 5.98
N LYS A 143 -8.27 12.07 5.27
CA LYS A 143 -9.09 11.09 4.57
C LYS A 143 -8.65 10.99 3.11
N PHE A 144 -8.43 9.75 2.62
CA PHE A 144 -7.90 9.47 1.29
C PHE A 144 -9.01 8.97 0.35
N ASN A 145 -9.51 9.84 -0.51
CA ASN A 145 -10.65 9.54 -1.39
C ASN A 145 -10.26 9.17 -2.83
N ASN A 146 -9.02 9.41 -3.23
CA ASN A 146 -8.55 9.17 -4.59
C ASN A 146 -7.51 8.04 -4.60
N PRO A 147 -7.63 7.05 -5.51
CA PRO A 147 -6.62 6.01 -5.64
C PRO A 147 -5.29 6.58 -6.18
N GLY A 148 -4.20 5.99 -5.73
CA GLY A 148 -2.85 6.36 -6.14
C GLY A 148 -1.83 6.27 -5.01
N VAL A 149 -0.59 6.64 -5.32
CA VAL A 149 0.49 6.71 -4.33
C VAL A 149 0.59 8.13 -3.79
N VAL A 150 0.50 8.25 -2.47
CA VAL A 150 0.68 9.51 -1.75
C VAL A 150 1.99 9.45 -0.98
N GLN A 151 2.94 10.26 -1.39
CA GLN A 151 4.24 10.39 -0.74
C GLN A 151 4.14 11.42 0.38
N VAL A 152 4.55 11.05 1.57
CA VAL A 152 4.43 11.85 2.80
C VAL A 152 5.82 12.23 3.29
N TYR A 153 5.98 13.50 3.68
CA TYR A 153 7.25 14.08 4.09
C TYR A 153 7.10 14.97 5.34
N CYS A 154 8.23 15.32 5.93
CA CYS A 154 8.36 16.35 6.95
C CYS A 154 9.27 17.48 6.43
N HIS A 155 8.89 18.76 6.63
CA HIS A 155 9.68 19.90 6.14
C HIS A 155 11.05 20.05 6.84
N ILE A 156 11.15 19.65 8.10
CA ILE A 156 12.34 19.90 8.93
C ILE A 156 13.28 18.69 9.06
N HIS A 157 12.85 17.51 8.63
CA HIS A 157 13.64 16.28 8.69
C HIS A 157 13.68 15.61 7.31
N ALA A 158 14.73 15.85 6.55
CA ALA A 158 14.86 15.38 5.17
C ALA A 158 14.74 13.85 4.99
N ASN A 159 15.01 13.08 6.05
CA ASN A 159 14.93 11.61 6.02
C ASN A 159 13.55 11.07 6.42
N MET A 160 12.61 11.92 6.85
CA MET A 160 11.23 11.51 7.16
C MET A 160 10.42 11.39 5.89
N TYR A 161 10.31 10.16 5.40
CA TYR A 161 9.57 9.82 4.20
C TYR A 161 8.75 8.55 4.38
N ALA A 162 7.49 8.60 4.03
CA ALA A 162 6.59 7.46 3.96
C ALA A 162 5.78 7.46 2.66
N ALA A 163 5.14 6.34 2.37
CA ALA A 163 4.20 6.24 1.27
C ALA A 163 2.88 5.60 1.74
N ILE A 164 1.78 6.15 1.25
CA ILE A 164 0.43 5.62 1.43
C ILE A 164 -0.07 5.22 0.05
N VAL A 165 -0.30 3.93 -0.15
CA VAL A 165 -0.90 3.41 -1.38
C VAL A 165 -2.40 3.33 -1.18
N VAL A 166 -3.16 4.14 -1.90
CA VAL A 166 -4.62 4.16 -1.86
C VAL A 166 -5.15 3.37 -3.04
N THR A 167 -5.97 2.35 -2.81
CA THR A 167 -6.48 1.48 -3.87
C THR A 167 -8.00 1.34 -3.85
N ALA A 168 -8.60 1.28 -5.03
CA ALA A 168 -10.00 0.92 -5.22
C ALA A 168 -10.20 -0.59 -5.40
N SER A 169 -9.13 -1.38 -5.54
CA SER A 169 -9.24 -2.83 -5.65
C SER A 169 -9.54 -3.48 -4.30
N PRO A 170 -10.36 -4.53 -4.25
CA PRO A 170 -10.53 -5.35 -3.05
C PRO A 170 -9.34 -6.29 -2.78
N TRP A 171 -8.48 -6.54 -3.77
CA TRP A 171 -7.32 -7.43 -3.66
C TRP A 171 -6.02 -6.64 -3.63
N PHE A 172 -5.49 -6.47 -2.44
CA PHE A 172 -4.19 -5.85 -2.21
C PHE A 172 -3.58 -6.36 -0.92
N GLN A 173 -2.26 -6.44 -0.89
CA GLN A 173 -1.49 -6.76 0.31
C GLN A 173 -0.02 -6.37 0.14
N LYS A 174 0.73 -6.38 1.23
CA LYS A 174 2.20 -6.49 1.18
C LYS A 174 2.56 -7.96 0.96
N PRO A 175 3.57 -8.28 0.15
CA PRO A 175 4.10 -9.63 0.09
C PRO A 175 4.65 -10.08 1.45
N SER A 176 4.70 -11.37 1.66
CA SER A 176 5.40 -11.96 2.80
C SER A 176 6.91 -11.74 2.70
N ALA A 177 7.66 -12.05 3.75
CA ALA A 177 9.11 -11.83 3.80
C ALA A 177 9.91 -12.58 2.72
N ASP A 178 9.35 -13.63 2.16
CA ASP A 178 9.87 -14.41 1.04
C ASP A 178 9.40 -13.91 -0.34
N GLY A 179 8.51 -12.91 -0.38
CA GLY A 179 7.93 -12.38 -1.61
C GLY A 179 6.61 -13.03 -2.04
N SER A 180 6.10 -14.01 -1.29
CA SER A 180 4.83 -14.68 -1.61
C SER A 180 3.63 -13.79 -1.32
N PHE A 181 2.56 -13.95 -2.11
CA PHE A 181 1.26 -13.31 -1.89
C PHE A 181 0.13 -14.18 -2.46
N SER A 182 -1.09 -13.95 -1.96
CA SER A 182 -2.27 -14.66 -2.47
C SER A 182 -3.53 -13.81 -2.38
N PHE A 183 -4.43 -13.99 -3.35
CA PHE A 183 -5.77 -13.43 -3.36
C PHE A 183 -6.78 -14.55 -3.57
N SER A 184 -7.77 -14.64 -2.71
CA SER A 184 -8.79 -15.66 -2.78
C SER A 184 -10.12 -15.11 -3.29
N ASN A 185 -10.94 -15.99 -3.86
CA ASN A 185 -12.26 -15.66 -4.36
C ASN A 185 -12.25 -14.53 -5.40
N VAL A 186 -11.31 -14.59 -6.32
CA VAL A 186 -11.20 -13.64 -7.43
C VAL A 186 -12.11 -14.14 -8.56
N PRO A 187 -13.11 -13.36 -9.01
CA PRO A 187 -13.94 -13.75 -10.15
C PRO A 187 -13.10 -14.08 -11.38
N ALA A 188 -13.56 -15.07 -12.15
CA ALA A 188 -12.87 -15.46 -13.38
C ALA A 188 -12.75 -14.28 -14.35
N GLY A 189 -11.60 -14.16 -15.02
CA GLY A 189 -11.38 -13.13 -16.02
C GLY A 189 -9.96 -12.56 -16.08
N ARG A 190 -9.81 -11.44 -16.80
CA ARG A 190 -8.51 -10.81 -17.02
C ARG A 190 -8.24 -9.71 -16.02
N TYR A 191 -7.07 -9.77 -15.42
CA TYR A 191 -6.63 -8.85 -14.39
C TYR A 191 -5.24 -8.32 -14.70
N ARG A 192 -4.94 -7.18 -14.12
CA ARG A 192 -3.62 -6.60 -14.05
C ARG A 192 -3.10 -6.69 -12.63
N LEU A 193 -2.05 -7.48 -12.43
CA LEU A 193 -1.30 -7.48 -11.19
C LEU A 193 -0.28 -6.34 -11.25
N THR A 194 -0.37 -5.44 -10.29
CA THR A 194 0.55 -4.31 -10.12
C THR A 194 1.35 -4.53 -8.84
N ALA A 195 2.69 -4.59 -8.94
CA ALA A 195 3.57 -4.43 -7.81
C ALA A 195 4.09 -3.00 -7.80
N TRP A 196 3.91 -2.31 -6.68
CA TRP A 196 4.53 -1.02 -6.46
C TRP A 196 5.58 -1.14 -5.37
N HIS A 197 6.81 -0.77 -5.68
CA HIS A 197 7.91 -0.75 -4.74
C HIS A 197 8.37 0.68 -4.49
N LYS A 198 8.60 1.04 -3.23
CA LYS A 198 8.92 2.40 -2.77
C LYS A 198 10.10 3.05 -3.52
N ILE A 199 11.04 2.24 -4.00
CA ILE A 199 12.24 2.71 -4.74
C ILE A 199 12.12 2.42 -6.24
N ALA A 200 11.64 1.21 -6.62
CA ALA A 200 11.62 0.77 -8.03
C ALA A 200 10.35 1.22 -8.79
N GLY A 201 9.35 1.78 -8.09
CA GLY A 201 8.13 2.24 -8.73
C GLY A 201 7.16 1.10 -9.11
N PHE A 202 6.47 1.26 -10.23
CA PHE A 202 5.41 0.35 -10.68
C PHE A 202 5.94 -0.71 -11.63
N HIS A 203 5.58 -1.97 -11.37
CA HIS A 203 5.78 -3.13 -12.24
C HIS A 203 4.44 -3.82 -12.44
N LYS A 204 4.14 -4.24 -13.67
CA LYS A 204 2.81 -4.75 -14.02
C LYS A 204 2.93 -6.01 -14.86
N VAL A 205 1.99 -6.94 -14.64
CA VAL A 205 1.80 -8.14 -15.45
C VAL A 205 0.31 -8.42 -15.58
N ASP A 206 -0.14 -8.76 -16.79
CA ASP A 206 -1.52 -9.15 -17.01
C ASP A 206 -1.65 -10.67 -16.75
N ILE A 207 -2.72 -11.07 -16.09
CA ILE A 207 -3.01 -12.46 -15.74
C ILE A 207 -4.46 -12.79 -16.07
N GLU A 208 -4.73 -14.06 -16.27
CA GLU A 208 -6.07 -14.59 -16.40
C GLU A 208 -6.39 -15.48 -15.20
N VAL A 209 -7.49 -15.18 -14.52
CA VAL A 209 -8.00 -15.97 -13.39
C VAL A 209 -9.02 -16.96 -13.93
N PRO A 210 -8.85 -18.28 -13.70
CA PRO A 210 -9.75 -19.31 -14.18
C PRO A 210 -11.08 -19.29 -13.41
N GLU A 211 -12.09 -19.95 -13.96
CA GLU A 211 -13.40 -20.14 -13.31
C GLU A 211 -13.32 -20.96 -12.03
N SER A 212 -12.27 -21.77 -11.88
CA SER A 212 -11.98 -22.57 -10.69
C SER A 212 -10.49 -22.90 -10.64
N GLY A 213 -9.95 -23.12 -9.44
CA GLY A 213 -8.54 -23.45 -9.23
C GLY A 213 -7.66 -22.22 -9.00
N VAL A 214 -6.39 -22.29 -9.35
CA VAL A 214 -5.38 -21.32 -8.98
C VAL A 214 -4.67 -20.76 -10.22
N ALA A 215 -4.65 -19.44 -10.35
CA ALA A 215 -3.74 -18.73 -11.25
C ALA A 215 -2.41 -18.51 -10.54
N SER A 216 -1.31 -18.99 -11.10
CA SER A 216 0.04 -18.78 -10.57
C SER A 216 0.74 -17.68 -11.34
N VAL A 217 1.40 -16.74 -10.63
CA VAL A 217 2.07 -15.60 -11.25
C VAL A 217 3.39 -15.26 -10.56
N THR A 218 4.38 -14.89 -11.34
CA THR A 218 5.64 -14.32 -10.84
C THR A 218 5.79 -12.91 -11.38
N ILE A 219 6.02 -11.94 -10.48
CA ILE A 219 6.32 -10.56 -10.85
C ILE A 219 7.75 -10.18 -10.48
N ARG A 220 8.54 -9.70 -11.45
CA ARG A 220 9.94 -9.28 -11.23
C ARG A 220 10.03 -7.78 -10.97
N VAL A 221 10.86 -7.40 -10.00
CA VAL A 221 11.08 -6.00 -9.59
C VAL A 221 12.57 -5.77 -9.35
N PRO A 222 13.22 -4.86 -10.06
CA PRO A 222 12.77 -4.23 -11.30
C PRO A 222 12.64 -5.26 -12.43
N VAL A 223 11.90 -4.92 -13.46
CA VAL A 223 11.95 -5.71 -14.69
C VAL A 223 13.31 -5.44 -15.33
N ASP A 224 14.08 -6.48 -15.59
CA ASP A 224 15.28 -6.34 -16.39
C ASP A 224 14.82 -5.99 -17.83
N THR A 225 14.98 -4.73 -18.20
CA THR A 225 14.92 -4.34 -19.60
C THR A 225 16.20 -4.90 -20.22
N GLU A 226 16.10 -5.99 -20.96
CA GLU A 226 17.18 -6.42 -21.86
C GLU A 226 17.50 -5.22 -22.77
N GLN A 227 18.75 -4.79 -22.69
CA GLN A 227 19.34 -3.79 -23.59
C GLN A 227 19.61 -4.41 -24.97
#